data_729072205443786ccdda69c326c0b388
#
_entry.id   729072205443786ccdda69c326c0b388
#
_cell.length_a   1.000
_cell.length_b   1.000
_cell.length_c   1.000
_cell.angle_alpha   90.00
_cell.angle_beta   90.00
_cell.angle_gamma   90.00
#
_symmetry.space_group_name_H-M   'P 1'
#
loop_
_entity.id
_entity.type
_entity.pdbx_description
1 polymer ?
#
loop_
_entity_poly.entity_id
_entity_poly.type
_entity_poly.pdbx_seq_one_letter_code
_entity_poly.pdbx_strand_id
1 'polypeptide(L)'
;TQYMYCGPDEGAAAAVVCRADLAHRYTDTPVYLRASQLFSRREGALEVLSPSVGLDAAPSPTVFASKAAYEQAGIGPGDVDVAQLQDTDAGSEVIHMAENGFCEDGEQEKLLAEGATEIGGRIPVNTDGGLLANGEPVGASGLRQVYELANQLRGRCGERQVANARVGYAQLYGAPGTAAVTILTT
;
A
#
# COMPACT_ATOMS: atom_id res chain seq x y z
N THR A 1 21.26 -4.00 6.99
CA THR A 1 21.42 -4.58 8.32
C THR A 1 20.17 -5.36 8.69
N GLN A 2 20.23 -6.21 9.70
CA GLN A 2 19.08 -6.99 10.19
C GLN A 2 17.88 -6.11 10.58
N TYR A 3 18.13 -4.90 11.04
CA TYR A 3 17.09 -3.92 11.41
C TYR A 3 16.36 -3.29 10.21
N MET A 4 16.76 -3.60 9.00
CA MET A 4 16.10 -3.13 7.77
C MET A 4 15.17 -4.19 7.16
N TYR A 5 14.95 -5.30 7.86
CA TYR A 5 14.00 -6.36 7.50
C TYR A 5 12.92 -6.48 8.57
N CYS A 6 11.70 -6.75 8.14
CA CYS A 6 10.63 -7.13 9.07
C CYS A 6 10.91 -8.48 9.71
N GLY A 7 10.48 -8.67 10.94
CA GLY A 7 10.46 -9.98 11.57
C GLY A 7 9.26 -10.79 11.08
N PRO A 8 9.42 -12.11 10.82
CA PRO A 8 8.26 -12.98 10.66
C PRO A 8 7.47 -12.97 11.98
N ASP A 9 6.16 -12.86 11.87
CA ASP A 9 5.30 -12.78 13.05
C ASP A 9 3.99 -13.53 12.79
N GLU A 10 3.18 -13.69 13.83
CA GLU A 10 1.84 -14.24 13.76
C GLU A 10 0.81 -13.15 13.99
N GLY A 11 -0.25 -13.17 13.22
CA GLY A 11 -1.30 -12.18 13.35
C GLY A 11 -2.54 -12.54 12.55
N ALA A 12 -3.61 -11.81 12.81
CA ALA A 12 -4.86 -11.93 12.08
C ALA A 12 -5.46 -10.54 11.85
N ALA A 13 -6.10 -10.38 10.70
CA ALA A 13 -6.90 -9.22 10.41
C ALA A 13 -8.26 -9.66 9.85
N ALA A 14 -9.31 -8.92 10.14
CA ALA A 14 -10.65 -9.19 9.66
C ALA A 14 -11.35 -7.90 9.25
N ALA A 15 -12.14 -7.97 8.20
CA ALA A 15 -12.98 -6.87 7.76
C ALA A 15 -14.40 -7.35 7.53
N VAL A 16 -15.39 -6.53 7.92
CA VAL A 16 -16.79 -6.75 7.58
C VAL A 16 -17.11 -5.91 6.35
N VAL A 17 -17.57 -6.57 5.31
CA VAL A 17 -17.97 -5.91 4.06
C VAL A 17 -19.48 -6.05 3.83
N CYS A 18 -20.06 -5.02 3.23
CA CYS A 18 -21.46 -5.04 2.82
C CYS A 18 -21.62 -4.27 1.50
N ARG A 19 -22.80 -4.33 0.91
CA ARG A 19 -23.15 -3.48 -0.24
C ARG A 19 -23.03 -2.00 0.16
N ALA A 20 -22.49 -1.18 -0.73
CA ALA A 20 -22.25 0.24 -0.46
C ALA A 20 -23.52 1.01 -0.08
N ASP A 21 -24.67 0.71 -0.72
CA ASP A 21 -25.96 1.32 -0.42
C ASP A 21 -26.53 0.96 0.97
N LEU A 22 -25.97 -0.05 1.62
CA LEU A 22 -26.34 -0.47 2.97
C LEU A 22 -25.35 -0.02 4.05
N ALA A 23 -24.19 0.51 3.67
CA ALA A 23 -23.09 0.80 4.59
C ALA A 23 -23.51 1.73 5.74
N HIS A 24 -24.30 2.75 5.44
CA HIS A 24 -24.81 3.72 6.43
C HIS A 24 -25.77 3.11 7.49
N ARG A 25 -26.24 1.87 7.30
CA ARG A 25 -27.02 1.15 8.32
C ARG A 25 -26.15 0.59 9.44
N TYR A 26 -24.85 0.47 9.21
CA TYR A 26 -23.88 -0.14 10.11
C TYR A 26 -22.87 0.84 10.70
N THR A 27 -22.67 1.98 10.05
CA THR A 27 -21.70 2.98 10.49
C THR A 27 -22.02 4.36 9.90
N ASP A 28 -21.73 5.41 10.68
CA ASP A 28 -21.82 6.80 10.24
C ASP A 28 -20.57 7.24 9.44
N THR A 29 -19.52 6.43 9.47
CA THR A 29 -18.24 6.67 8.76
C THR A 29 -17.91 5.49 7.85
N PRO A 30 -18.71 5.25 6.79
CA PRO A 30 -18.44 4.17 5.86
C PRO A 30 -17.15 4.41 5.09
N VAL A 31 -16.44 3.33 4.79
CA VAL A 31 -15.27 3.34 3.90
C VAL A 31 -15.60 2.45 2.72
N TYR A 32 -15.38 2.95 1.53
CA TYR A 32 -15.76 2.28 0.29
C TYR A 32 -14.56 1.69 -0.43
N LEU A 33 -14.69 0.45 -0.85
CA LEU A 33 -13.73 -0.20 -1.75
C LEU A 33 -13.95 0.32 -3.17
N ARG A 34 -13.02 1.13 -3.67
CA ARG A 34 -13.09 1.74 -5.02
C ARG A 34 -12.39 0.88 -6.07
N ALA A 35 -11.29 0.26 -5.67
CA ALA A 35 -10.55 -0.66 -6.53
C ALA A 35 -9.94 -1.80 -5.73
N SER A 36 -9.88 -2.97 -6.38
CA SER A 36 -9.11 -4.11 -5.91
C SER A 36 -8.59 -4.86 -7.12
N GLN A 37 -7.27 -4.87 -7.27
CA GLN A 37 -6.58 -5.47 -8.40
C GLN A 37 -5.51 -6.44 -7.92
N LEU A 38 -5.37 -7.56 -8.63
CA LEU A 38 -4.36 -8.58 -8.37
C LEU A 38 -3.70 -8.95 -9.70
N PHE A 39 -2.37 -8.84 -9.73
CA PHE A 39 -1.57 -9.20 -10.89
C PHE A 39 -0.44 -10.14 -10.49
N SER A 40 -0.21 -11.15 -11.32
CA SER A 40 0.99 -11.98 -11.25
C SER A 40 2.02 -11.50 -12.26
N ARG A 41 3.28 -11.85 -12.02
CA ARG A 41 4.36 -11.63 -12.99
C ARG A 41 3.99 -12.21 -14.35
N ARG A 42 4.47 -11.58 -15.40
CA ARG A 42 4.30 -12.07 -16.77
C ARG A 42 5.33 -13.16 -17.09
N GLU A 43 5.01 -13.99 -18.06
CA GLU A 43 5.93 -14.96 -18.61
C GLU A 43 7.23 -14.25 -19.07
N GLY A 44 8.39 -14.82 -18.74
CA GLY A 44 9.71 -14.23 -19.02
C GLY A 44 10.23 -13.25 -17.97
N ALA A 45 9.41 -12.79 -17.01
CA ALA A 45 9.89 -12.01 -15.90
C ALA A 45 10.55 -12.92 -14.85
N LEU A 46 11.82 -12.66 -14.53
CA LEU A 46 12.51 -13.33 -13.44
C LEU A 46 12.48 -12.45 -12.19
N GLU A 47 11.52 -12.70 -11.32
CA GLU A 47 11.50 -12.10 -9.99
C GLU A 47 11.89 -13.15 -8.96
N VAL A 48 12.88 -12.80 -8.17
CA VAL A 48 13.26 -13.56 -6.99
C VAL A 48 12.50 -12.97 -5.79
N LEU A 49 12.86 -13.29 -4.59
CA LEU A 49 12.21 -12.85 -3.34
C LEU A 49 12.21 -11.31 -3.12
N SER A 50 12.87 -10.54 -3.97
CA SER A 50 12.85 -9.08 -3.95
C SER A 50 12.16 -8.54 -5.20
N PRO A 51 11.27 -7.54 -5.06
CA PRO A 51 10.50 -6.98 -6.17
C PRO A 51 11.34 -6.29 -7.25
N SER A 52 12.58 -6.00 -6.99
CA SER A 52 13.37 -5.01 -7.69
C SER A 52 14.47 -5.55 -8.60
N VAL A 53 14.69 -6.84 -8.61
CA VAL A 53 15.70 -7.41 -9.51
C VAL A 53 15.01 -8.13 -10.64
N GLY A 54 14.35 -7.37 -11.50
CA GLY A 54 13.99 -7.85 -12.82
C GLY A 54 15.28 -8.01 -13.62
N LEU A 55 15.64 -9.23 -13.96
CA LEU A 55 16.74 -9.47 -14.93
C LEU A 55 16.29 -9.18 -16.36
N ASP A 56 15.01 -8.90 -16.55
CA ASP A 56 14.39 -8.54 -17.82
C ASP A 56 13.68 -7.17 -17.72
N ALA A 57 13.57 -6.50 -18.85
CA ALA A 57 12.91 -5.19 -18.98
C ALA A 57 11.37 -5.23 -18.77
N ALA A 58 10.82 -6.29 -18.20
CA ALA A 58 9.39 -6.36 -17.91
C ALA A 58 9.09 -5.62 -16.60
N PRO A 59 8.13 -4.68 -16.59
CA PRO A 59 7.72 -4.01 -15.36
C PRO A 59 7.24 -5.01 -14.31
N SER A 60 7.47 -4.68 -13.04
CA SER A 60 6.96 -5.40 -11.88
C SER A 60 5.43 -5.56 -11.94
N PRO A 61 4.85 -6.65 -11.42
CA PRO A 61 3.40 -6.78 -11.30
C PRO A 61 2.75 -5.65 -10.50
N THR A 62 3.49 -4.99 -9.60
CA THR A 62 3.04 -3.80 -8.88
C THR A 62 2.65 -2.68 -9.84
N VAL A 63 3.44 -2.40 -10.87
CA VAL A 63 3.15 -1.36 -11.86
C VAL A 63 1.83 -1.64 -12.59
N PHE A 64 1.57 -2.89 -12.96
CA PHE A 64 0.33 -3.27 -13.62
C PHE A 64 -0.88 -3.21 -12.68
N ALA A 65 -0.73 -3.70 -11.45
CA ALA A 65 -1.78 -3.66 -10.45
C ALA A 65 -2.14 -2.22 -10.07
N SER A 66 -1.15 -1.37 -9.88
CA SER A 66 -1.28 0.06 -9.58
C SER A 66 -2.05 0.78 -10.68
N LYS A 67 -1.59 0.65 -11.93
CA LYS A 67 -2.24 1.27 -13.08
C LYS A 67 -3.71 0.84 -13.22
N ALA A 68 -3.98 -0.46 -13.15
CA ALA A 68 -5.34 -0.99 -13.24
C ALA A 68 -6.24 -0.52 -12.08
N ALA A 69 -5.68 -0.38 -10.87
CA ALA A 69 -6.41 0.11 -9.71
C ALA A 69 -6.78 1.60 -9.85
N TYR A 70 -5.86 2.43 -10.32
CA TYR A 70 -6.14 3.84 -10.62
C TYR A 70 -7.21 4.00 -11.71
N GLU A 71 -7.10 3.23 -12.78
CA GLU A 71 -8.10 3.20 -13.84
C GLU A 71 -9.48 2.79 -13.32
N GLN A 72 -9.55 1.73 -12.50
CA GLN A 72 -10.81 1.27 -11.90
C GLN A 72 -11.42 2.30 -10.96
N ALA A 73 -10.60 2.96 -10.14
CA ALA A 73 -11.05 3.97 -9.19
C ALA A 73 -11.38 5.31 -9.84
N GLY A 74 -10.85 5.59 -11.04
CA GLY A 74 -11.00 6.86 -11.75
C GLY A 74 -10.19 7.99 -11.13
N ILE A 75 -9.03 7.67 -10.55
CA ILE A 75 -8.11 8.63 -9.90
C ILE A 75 -6.67 8.42 -10.40
N GLY A 76 -5.76 9.27 -9.96
CA GLY A 76 -4.33 9.13 -10.17
C GLY A 76 -3.53 9.08 -8.86
N PRO A 77 -2.22 8.85 -8.92
CA PRO A 77 -1.36 8.80 -7.72
C PRO A 77 -1.34 10.11 -6.94
N GLY A 78 -1.57 11.25 -7.61
CA GLY A 78 -1.66 12.56 -6.95
C GLY A 78 -2.92 12.78 -6.12
N ASP A 79 -3.92 11.91 -6.23
CA ASP A 79 -5.16 11.96 -5.46
C ASP A 79 -5.11 11.13 -4.17
N VAL A 80 -4.01 10.40 -3.94
CA VAL A 80 -3.83 9.56 -2.75
C VAL A 80 -3.37 10.39 -1.56
N ASP A 81 -4.08 10.30 -0.45
CA ASP A 81 -3.79 11.03 0.79
C ASP A 81 -2.91 10.24 1.76
N VAL A 82 -2.99 8.92 1.76
CA VAL A 82 -2.21 8.04 2.62
C VAL A 82 -2.01 6.69 1.96
N ALA A 83 -0.80 6.15 2.04
CA ALA A 83 -0.46 4.86 1.46
C ALA A 83 0.08 3.86 2.50
N GLN A 84 -0.21 2.59 2.26
CA GLN A 84 0.42 1.45 2.88
C GLN A 84 1.13 0.66 1.77
N LEU A 85 2.43 0.57 1.83
CA LEU A 85 3.26 -0.18 0.89
C LEU A 85 3.86 -1.40 1.57
N GLN A 86 4.13 -2.43 0.79
CA GLN A 86 4.81 -3.62 1.30
C GLN A 86 6.27 -3.28 1.62
N ASP A 87 6.59 -3.26 2.89
CA ASP A 87 7.90 -2.95 3.44
C ASP A 87 8.51 -4.17 4.15
N THR A 88 8.59 -5.30 3.45
CA THR A 88 9.32 -6.50 3.93
C THR A 88 10.75 -6.14 4.30
N ASP A 89 11.31 -5.19 3.60
CA ASP A 89 12.56 -4.50 3.93
C ASP A 89 12.49 -3.02 3.49
N ALA A 90 13.37 -2.21 4.06
CA ALA A 90 13.41 -0.77 3.76
C ALA A 90 13.68 -0.45 2.29
N GLY A 91 14.39 -1.31 1.57
CA GLY A 91 14.63 -1.14 0.12
C GLY A 91 13.38 -1.39 -0.69
N SER A 92 12.59 -2.39 -0.31
CA SER A 92 11.30 -2.68 -0.96
C SER A 92 10.34 -1.50 -0.88
N GLU A 93 10.20 -0.84 0.28
CA GLU A 93 9.37 0.35 0.41
C GLU A 93 9.80 1.44 -0.58
N VAL A 94 11.11 1.72 -0.65
CA VAL A 94 11.67 2.75 -1.55
C VAL A 94 11.34 2.46 -3.01
N ILE A 95 11.50 1.21 -3.45
CA ILE A 95 11.21 0.81 -4.82
C ILE A 95 9.71 0.92 -5.13
N HIS A 96 8.89 0.47 -4.21
CA HIS A 96 7.44 0.54 -4.37
C HIS A 96 6.90 1.96 -4.48
N MET A 97 7.59 3.00 -4.00
CA MET A 97 7.17 4.39 -4.20
C MET A 97 7.09 4.75 -5.69
N ALA A 98 8.10 4.41 -6.48
CA ALA A 98 8.09 4.66 -7.92
C ALA A 98 7.16 3.71 -8.67
N GLU A 99 7.15 2.41 -8.33
CA GLU A 99 6.27 1.43 -8.96
C GLU A 99 4.78 1.77 -8.82
N ASN A 100 4.41 2.45 -7.75
CA ASN A 100 3.05 2.93 -7.51
C ASN A 100 2.79 4.36 -8.02
N GLY A 101 3.79 5.00 -8.64
CA GLY A 101 3.65 6.31 -9.29
C GLY A 101 3.69 7.49 -8.32
N PHE A 102 4.17 7.33 -7.10
CA PHE A 102 4.29 8.45 -6.15
C PHE A 102 5.49 9.36 -6.45
N CYS A 103 6.45 8.86 -7.22
CA CYS A 103 7.54 9.62 -7.84
C CYS A 103 7.97 8.92 -9.13
N GLU A 104 8.79 9.59 -9.94
CA GLU A 104 9.48 8.95 -11.05
C GLU A 104 10.58 8.03 -10.53
N ASP A 105 10.93 6.99 -11.32
CA ASP A 105 12.03 6.11 -10.96
C ASP A 105 13.36 6.89 -10.93
N GLY A 106 14.11 6.70 -9.83
CA GLY A 106 15.32 7.48 -9.53
C GLY A 106 15.09 8.74 -8.69
N GLU A 107 13.85 9.12 -8.38
CA GLU A 107 13.52 10.27 -7.52
C GLU A 107 13.17 9.89 -6.08
N GLN A 108 13.21 8.62 -5.72
CA GLN A 108 12.80 8.11 -4.41
C GLN A 108 13.59 8.75 -3.25
N GLU A 109 14.91 8.91 -3.41
CA GLU A 109 15.76 9.53 -2.40
C GLU A 109 15.38 11.01 -2.15
N LYS A 110 15.01 11.72 -3.22
CA LYS A 110 14.53 13.09 -3.12
C LYS A 110 13.21 13.15 -2.37
N LEU A 111 12.27 12.27 -2.69
CA LEU A 111 10.97 12.16 -2.02
C LEU A 111 11.14 11.98 -0.49
N LEU A 112 12.07 11.11 -0.10
CA LEU A 112 12.41 10.86 1.31
C LEU A 112 13.09 12.07 1.96
N ALA A 113 14.08 12.65 1.29
CA ALA A 113 14.84 13.80 1.82
C ALA A 113 13.98 15.05 2.05
N GLU A 114 12.90 15.20 1.28
CA GLU A 114 11.92 16.27 1.43
C GLU A 114 10.89 16.00 2.55
N GLY A 115 10.95 14.83 3.21
CA GLY A 115 9.97 14.39 4.22
C GLY A 115 8.57 14.16 3.63
N ALA A 116 8.49 13.91 2.32
CA ALA A 116 7.20 13.79 1.64
C ALA A 116 6.38 12.56 2.12
N THR A 117 7.03 11.54 2.66
CA THR A 117 6.41 10.31 3.18
C THR A 117 6.08 10.35 4.67
N GLU A 118 6.46 11.41 5.37
CA GLU A 118 6.11 11.62 6.78
C GLU A 118 4.61 11.93 6.94
N ILE A 119 4.08 11.79 8.15
CA ILE A 119 2.63 11.97 8.45
C ILE A 119 2.09 13.32 7.95
N GLY A 120 2.87 14.38 8.01
CA GLY A 120 2.51 15.71 7.49
C GLY A 120 2.97 15.98 6.06
N GLY A 121 3.58 14.99 5.39
CA GLY A 121 4.12 15.12 4.06
C GLY A 121 3.06 15.04 2.95
N ARG A 122 3.52 15.13 1.70
CA ARG A 122 2.66 15.09 0.52
C ARG A 122 1.97 13.74 0.28
N ILE A 123 2.67 12.66 0.60
CA ILE A 123 2.20 11.27 0.45
C ILE A 123 2.67 10.44 1.65
N PRO A 124 2.00 10.53 2.80
CA PRO A 124 2.34 9.73 3.96
C PRO A 124 2.30 8.23 3.66
N VAL A 125 3.40 7.54 3.98
CA VAL A 125 3.57 6.09 3.73
C VAL A 125 3.78 5.37 5.04
N ASN A 126 3.08 4.23 5.22
CA ASN A 126 3.26 3.33 6.36
C ASN A 126 3.25 4.06 7.72
N THR A 127 2.27 4.93 7.94
CA THR A 127 2.17 5.80 9.12
C THR A 127 2.07 5.05 10.45
N ASP A 128 1.73 3.77 10.42
CA ASP A 128 1.71 2.85 11.56
C ASP A 128 3.05 2.14 11.78
N GLY A 129 4.05 2.41 10.94
CA GLY A 129 5.38 1.81 10.95
C GLY A 129 5.52 0.58 10.04
N GLY A 130 4.47 0.22 9.29
CA GLY A 130 4.50 -0.86 8.32
C GLY A 130 4.85 -2.22 8.89
N LEU A 131 5.38 -3.11 8.05
CA LEU A 131 5.85 -4.43 8.47
C LEU A 131 7.17 -4.35 9.26
N LEU A 132 8.01 -3.34 8.96
CA LEU A 132 9.28 -3.14 9.67
C LEU A 132 9.07 -2.97 11.17
N ALA A 133 8.01 -2.28 11.58
CA ALA A 133 7.70 -2.05 12.98
C ALA A 133 6.75 -3.10 13.58
N ASN A 134 5.83 -3.66 12.78
CA ASN A 134 4.74 -4.51 13.28
C ASN A 134 4.96 -6.01 13.01
N GLY A 135 6.03 -6.38 12.31
CA GLY A 135 6.25 -7.75 11.85
C GLY A 135 5.38 -8.13 10.64
N GLU A 136 5.69 -9.26 10.01
CA GLU A 136 4.96 -9.76 8.86
C GLU A 136 4.21 -11.06 9.14
N PRO A 137 2.93 -10.98 9.50
CA PRO A 137 2.04 -12.15 9.54
C PRO A 137 1.52 -12.43 8.13
N VAL A 138 2.33 -13.05 7.27
CA VAL A 138 2.21 -13.19 5.81
C VAL A 138 0.77 -13.24 5.28
N GLY A 139 -0.08 -14.08 5.87
CA GLY A 139 -1.48 -14.22 5.45
C GLY A 139 -2.40 -13.07 5.86
N ALA A 140 -1.99 -12.23 6.82
CA ALA A 140 -2.79 -11.13 7.33
C ALA A 140 -2.31 -9.75 6.84
N SER A 141 -1.09 -9.64 6.32
CA SER A 141 -0.44 -8.36 5.98
C SER A 141 -1.29 -7.46 5.09
N GLY A 142 -1.86 -7.98 4.01
CA GLY A 142 -2.68 -7.18 3.10
C GLY A 142 -3.96 -6.64 3.76
N LEU A 143 -4.62 -7.44 4.59
CA LEU A 143 -5.83 -6.99 5.28
C LEU A 143 -5.51 -6.07 6.47
N ARG A 144 -4.31 -6.18 7.07
CA ARG A 144 -3.79 -5.21 8.04
C ARG A 144 -3.65 -3.82 7.42
N GLN A 145 -3.10 -3.73 6.19
CA GLN A 145 -3.03 -2.47 5.45
C GLN A 145 -4.43 -1.85 5.27
N VAL A 146 -5.41 -2.65 4.88
CA VAL A 146 -6.81 -2.22 4.75
C VAL A 146 -7.37 -1.75 6.09
N TYR A 147 -7.06 -2.43 7.19
CA TYR A 147 -7.46 -2.04 8.54
C TYR A 147 -6.89 -0.66 8.93
N GLU A 148 -5.59 -0.45 8.72
CA GLU A 148 -4.97 0.85 9.01
C GLU A 148 -5.58 1.96 8.15
N LEU A 149 -5.69 1.77 6.85
CA LEU A 149 -6.31 2.76 5.96
C LEU A 149 -7.75 3.07 6.33
N ALA A 150 -8.55 2.06 6.70
CA ALA A 150 -9.91 2.30 7.14
C ALA A 150 -9.97 3.14 8.43
N ASN A 151 -9.00 2.99 9.34
CA ASN A 151 -8.89 3.84 10.53
C ASN A 151 -8.41 5.25 10.19
N GLN A 152 -7.47 5.41 9.28
CA GLN A 152 -7.02 6.71 8.77
C GLN A 152 -8.19 7.49 8.16
N LEU A 153 -8.96 6.85 7.28
CA LEU A 153 -10.12 7.45 6.62
C LEU A 153 -11.27 7.76 7.58
N ARG A 154 -11.30 7.12 8.76
CA ARG A 154 -12.28 7.38 9.83
C ARG A 154 -11.79 8.37 10.89
N GLY A 155 -10.57 8.88 10.78
CA GLY A 155 -10.01 9.77 11.79
C GLY A 155 -9.71 9.10 13.14
N ARG A 156 -9.30 7.82 13.14
CA ARG A 156 -9.14 7.00 14.35
C ARG A 156 -7.69 6.61 14.66
N CYS A 157 -6.73 7.28 14.05
CA CYS A 157 -5.31 6.90 14.16
C CYS A 157 -4.51 7.69 15.22
N GLY A 158 -5.15 8.59 15.98
CA GLY A 158 -4.48 9.33 17.06
C GLY A 158 -3.30 10.15 16.56
N GLU A 159 -2.12 9.98 17.15
CA GLU A 159 -0.92 10.75 16.80
C GLU A 159 -0.38 10.47 15.38
N ARG A 160 -0.69 9.31 14.81
CA ARG A 160 -0.29 8.96 13.43
C ARG A 160 -1.36 9.33 12.39
N GLN A 161 -2.38 10.10 12.77
CA GLN A 161 -3.47 10.48 11.89
C GLN A 161 -3.01 11.45 10.79
N VAL A 162 -3.23 11.06 9.53
CA VAL A 162 -3.09 11.96 8.38
C VAL A 162 -4.30 12.88 8.32
N ALA A 163 -4.04 14.19 8.30
CA ALA A 163 -5.10 15.17 8.31
C ALA A 163 -5.93 15.13 7.01
N ASN A 164 -7.26 15.11 7.17
CA ASN A 164 -8.23 15.15 6.07
C ASN A 164 -8.10 14.01 5.02
N ALA A 165 -7.52 12.88 5.37
CA ALA A 165 -7.39 11.76 4.46
C ALA A 165 -8.77 11.27 4.00
N ARG A 166 -8.94 11.14 2.68
CA ARG A 166 -10.15 10.67 2.00
C ARG A 166 -9.89 9.52 1.04
N VAL A 167 -8.66 9.40 0.57
CA VAL A 167 -8.21 8.34 -0.35
C VAL A 167 -7.05 7.59 0.27
N GLY A 168 -7.27 6.33 0.58
CA GLY A 168 -6.28 5.41 1.10
C GLY A 168 -5.86 4.41 0.03
N TYR A 169 -4.56 4.14 -0.08
CA TYR A 169 -3.95 3.26 -1.05
C TYR A 169 -3.16 2.16 -0.36
N ALA A 170 -3.45 0.90 -0.64
CA ALA A 170 -2.68 -0.25 -0.16
C ALA A 170 -2.05 -1.00 -1.33
N GLN A 171 -0.76 -1.26 -1.23
CA GLN A 171 -0.05 -2.16 -2.14
C GLN A 171 0.59 -3.28 -1.35
N LEU A 172 0.31 -4.50 -1.77
CA LEU A 172 0.91 -5.73 -1.26
C LEU A 172 1.72 -6.39 -2.36
N TYR A 173 2.90 -6.86 -2.01
CA TYR A 173 3.71 -7.70 -2.87
C TYR A 173 3.93 -9.06 -2.21
N GLY A 174 3.77 -10.12 -2.97
CA GLY A 174 3.95 -11.50 -2.50
C GLY A 174 4.87 -12.31 -3.41
N ALA A 175 5.74 -13.10 -2.82
CA ALA A 175 6.54 -14.06 -3.58
C ALA A 175 5.64 -15.17 -4.15
N PRO A 176 5.89 -15.64 -5.36
CA PRO A 176 7.00 -15.34 -6.29
C PRO A 176 6.64 -14.31 -7.39
N GLY A 177 6.19 -13.13 -7.06
CA GLY A 177 5.90 -12.10 -8.05
C GLY A 177 4.39 -11.90 -8.29
N THR A 178 3.66 -11.67 -7.21
CA THR A 178 2.24 -11.30 -7.22
C THR A 178 2.09 -9.95 -6.53
N ALA A 179 1.36 -9.03 -7.10
CA ALA A 179 1.05 -7.75 -6.48
C ALA A 179 -0.46 -7.52 -6.43
N ALA A 180 -0.91 -7.00 -5.30
CA ALA A 180 -2.29 -6.57 -5.11
C ALA A 180 -2.33 -5.08 -4.75
N VAL A 181 -3.29 -4.37 -5.32
CA VAL A 181 -3.57 -2.97 -4.99
C VAL A 181 -5.02 -2.81 -4.61
N THR A 182 -5.25 -2.14 -3.49
CA THR A 182 -6.57 -1.79 -2.97
C THR A 182 -6.68 -0.29 -2.78
N ILE A 183 -7.74 0.33 -3.28
CA ILE A 183 -8.03 1.75 -3.08
C ILE A 183 -9.33 1.89 -2.31
N LEU A 184 -9.25 2.63 -1.21
CA LEU A 184 -10.36 2.93 -0.30
C LEU A 184 -10.67 4.42 -0.31
N THR A 185 -11.96 4.78 -0.15
CA THR A 185 -12.38 6.18 -0.01
C THR A 185 -13.46 6.35 1.06
N THR A 186 -13.64 7.56 1.54
CA THR A 186 -14.82 7.99 2.32
C THR A 186 -15.98 8.38 1.41
#